data_307d5b91ae0e0603caf17c098966b5c2
#
_entry.id   307d5b91ae0e0603caf17c098966b5c2
#
_cell.length_a   1.000
_cell.length_b   1.000
_cell.length_c   1.000
_cell.angle_alpha   90.00
_cell.angle_beta   90.00
_cell.angle_gamma   90.00
#
_symmetry.space_group_name_H-M   'P 1'
#
loop_
_entity.id
_entity.type
_entity.pdbx_description
1 polymer ?
#
loop_
_entity_poly.entity_id
_entity_poly.type
_entity_poly.pdbx_seq_one_letter_code
_entity_poly.pdbx_strand_id
1 'polypeptide(L)'
;VLPRKYNVECRILNDSIVEFELPGPGQYSVEFEEGVAITHPLLIFVDAYPVRKPAGNTPNLIVFEKGIHEIGDNYVLKSNQTVYLAPGAYVKGQFVSDGQENITIMGQGIISGEEYPARSHNHMISFRNCNNVLIEGVTIINAPRYCVSLSGTNQICRNLKMMGWWFSTDGIGIGSNSLIEDCFFKVNDDAIKLYRSNTIARRCVIWQMENGAPFQIGWNMPGYNTNFHVYDVDIIRVEHPWDNPNEAVFDAIHGSNGIMTNYLYEDIRIDNCKHRLFHIMTKPNRFGSWDPERGEIRNLTFRNIECYTEPEMRNIIMGHDSIHKVSNVLLENIKVNGKLWKNMSDVNL
;
A
#
# COMPACT_ATOMS: atom_id res chain seq x y z
N VAL A 1 -10.06 14.03 -13.12
CA VAL A 1 -9.35 13.99 -11.83
C VAL A 1 -9.80 12.79 -11.03
N LEU A 2 -8.87 12.05 -10.46
CA LEU A 2 -9.11 10.89 -9.60
C LEU A 2 -8.64 11.20 -8.16
N PRO A 3 -9.16 10.56 -7.13
CA PRO A 3 -10.26 9.56 -7.13
C PRO A 3 -11.60 10.14 -7.58
N ARG A 4 -12.37 9.31 -8.26
CA ARG A 4 -13.69 9.66 -8.79
C ARG A 4 -14.69 10.11 -7.72
N LYS A 5 -14.54 9.65 -6.49
CA LYS A 5 -15.41 10.04 -5.35
C LYS A 5 -15.51 11.55 -5.13
N TYR A 6 -14.51 12.30 -5.52
CA TYR A 6 -14.50 13.75 -5.34
C TYR A 6 -15.29 14.52 -6.40
N ASN A 7 -15.63 13.87 -7.51
CA ASN A 7 -16.41 14.45 -8.62
C ASN A 7 -15.89 15.84 -9.03
N VAL A 8 -14.56 15.97 -9.20
CA VAL A 8 -13.92 17.25 -9.56
C VAL A 8 -14.24 17.59 -11.00
N GLU A 9 -14.94 18.71 -11.20
CA GLU A 9 -15.20 19.24 -12.53
C GLU A 9 -13.97 19.98 -13.08
N CYS A 10 -13.64 19.68 -14.34
CA CYS A 10 -12.54 20.31 -15.06
C CYS A 10 -13.08 21.21 -16.16
N ARG A 11 -12.59 22.44 -16.23
CA ARG A 11 -12.89 23.40 -17.28
C ARG A 11 -11.67 23.58 -18.17
N ILE A 12 -11.77 23.16 -19.43
CA ILE A 12 -10.73 23.39 -20.43
C ILE A 12 -10.89 24.81 -20.96
N LEU A 13 -9.93 25.68 -20.71
CA LEU A 13 -9.94 27.07 -21.15
C LEU A 13 -9.34 27.21 -22.55
N ASN A 14 -8.32 26.45 -22.88
CA ASN A 14 -7.68 26.33 -24.20
C ASN A 14 -6.77 25.10 -24.24
N ASP A 15 -6.02 24.90 -25.31
CA ASP A 15 -5.16 23.73 -25.56
C ASP A 15 -4.06 23.51 -24.50
N SER A 16 -3.82 24.48 -23.62
CA SER A 16 -2.72 24.44 -22.64
C SER A 16 -3.16 24.71 -21.20
N ILE A 17 -4.42 25.07 -20.98
CA ILE A 17 -4.91 25.47 -19.66
C ILE A 17 -6.18 24.70 -19.30
N VAL A 18 -6.11 24.00 -18.17
CA VAL A 18 -7.24 23.37 -17.50
C VAL A 18 -7.40 23.98 -16.11
N GLU A 19 -8.61 24.38 -15.79
CA GLU A 19 -8.99 24.91 -14.48
C GLU A 19 -9.85 23.89 -13.73
N PHE A 20 -9.57 23.67 -12.48
CA PHE A 20 -10.39 22.84 -11.58
C PHE A 20 -10.22 23.29 -10.13
N GLU A 21 -11.20 23.00 -9.30
CA GLU A 21 -11.17 23.26 -7.87
C GLU A 21 -11.15 21.93 -7.11
N LEU A 22 -10.16 21.78 -6.22
CA LEU A 22 -10.07 20.60 -5.36
C LEU A 22 -10.91 20.80 -4.11
N PRO A 23 -11.73 19.81 -3.70
CA PRO A 23 -12.71 19.97 -2.61
C PRO A 23 -12.07 20.06 -1.22
N GLY A 24 -10.78 19.77 -1.10
CA GLY A 24 -10.09 19.83 0.19
C GLY A 24 -8.83 18.99 0.25
N PRO A 25 -8.37 18.65 1.45
CA PRO A 25 -7.25 17.74 1.64
C PRO A 25 -7.49 16.39 0.98
N GLY A 26 -6.44 15.87 0.34
CA GLY A 26 -6.52 14.61 -0.39
C GLY A 26 -5.33 14.40 -1.31
N GLN A 27 -5.36 13.30 -2.00
CA GLN A 27 -4.32 12.87 -2.92
C GLN A 27 -4.98 12.65 -4.27
N TYR A 28 -4.56 13.43 -5.26
CA TYR A 28 -5.25 13.54 -6.55
C TYR A 28 -4.32 13.18 -7.70
N SER A 29 -4.88 12.53 -8.71
CA SER A 29 -4.26 12.34 -10.03
C SER A 29 -5.07 13.10 -11.08
N VAL A 30 -4.44 14.02 -11.78
CA VAL A 30 -5.02 14.67 -12.95
C VAL A 30 -4.41 14.04 -14.19
N GLU A 31 -5.25 13.43 -15.01
CA GLU A 31 -4.84 12.63 -16.15
C GLU A 31 -5.40 13.24 -17.43
N PHE A 32 -4.56 13.39 -18.42
CA PHE A 32 -4.90 13.97 -19.72
C PHE A 32 -4.99 12.91 -20.82
N GLU A 33 -4.70 11.67 -20.46
CA GLU A 33 -4.68 10.51 -21.35
C GLU A 33 -5.80 9.55 -20.97
N GLU A 34 -6.34 8.84 -21.97
CA GLU A 34 -7.26 7.75 -21.75
C GLU A 34 -6.50 6.42 -21.77
N GLY A 35 -6.98 5.44 -21.02
CA GLY A 35 -6.43 4.09 -21.04
C GLY A 35 -5.96 3.57 -19.69
N VAL A 36 -5.27 2.44 -19.69
CA VAL A 36 -4.80 1.77 -18.47
C VAL A 36 -3.46 2.32 -18.04
N ALA A 37 -2.52 2.47 -18.96
CA ALA A 37 -1.19 2.99 -18.70
C ALA A 37 -1.14 4.50 -18.96
N ILE A 38 -0.99 5.27 -17.90
CA ILE A 38 -0.86 6.74 -17.97
C ILE A 38 0.60 7.10 -17.71
N THR A 39 1.23 7.74 -18.67
CA THR A 39 2.66 8.08 -18.61
C THR A 39 2.95 9.42 -17.97
N HIS A 40 2.02 10.37 -18.06
CA HIS A 40 2.23 11.75 -17.60
C HIS A 40 1.12 12.26 -16.67
N PRO A 41 0.88 11.62 -15.51
CA PRO A 41 -0.09 12.16 -14.55
C PRO A 41 0.46 13.40 -13.85
N LEU A 42 -0.41 14.34 -13.53
CA LEU A 42 -0.13 15.35 -12.52
C LEU A 42 -0.64 14.87 -11.17
N LEU A 43 0.26 14.53 -10.27
CA LEU A 43 -0.08 14.11 -8.90
C LEU A 43 -0.10 15.34 -8.00
N ILE A 44 -1.21 15.55 -7.29
CA ILE A 44 -1.39 16.69 -6.38
C ILE A 44 -1.68 16.15 -4.99
N PHE A 45 -0.89 16.57 -4.03
CA PHE A 45 -1.03 16.19 -2.62
C PHE A 45 -1.39 17.43 -1.80
N VAL A 46 -2.60 17.43 -1.26
CA VAL A 46 -3.10 18.51 -0.41
C VAL A 46 -3.17 18.00 1.01
N ASP A 47 -2.18 18.37 1.81
CA ASP A 47 -2.12 17.96 3.22
C ASP A 47 -3.11 18.78 4.06
N ALA A 48 -3.86 18.12 4.94
CA ALA A 48 -4.80 18.78 5.84
C ALA A 48 -4.10 19.76 6.79
N TYR A 49 -2.92 19.37 7.25
CA TYR A 49 -2.06 20.20 8.12
C TYR A 49 -0.59 19.93 7.81
N PRO A 50 0.26 20.97 7.87
CA PRO A 50 1.70 20.75 7.73
C PRO A 50 2.23 19.97 8.94
N VAL A 51 3.13 19.04 8.68
CA VAL A 51 3.88 18.34 9.73
C VAL A 51 4.80 19.34 10.40
N ARG A 52 4.53 19.68 11.66
CA ARG A 52 5.28 20.72 12.37
C ARG A 52 6.67 20.23 12.78
N LYS A 53 7.67 21.09 12.61
CA LYS A 53 9.02 20.84 13.13
C LYS A 53 8.94 20.65 14.64
N PRO A 54 9.54 19.58 15.20
CA PRO A 54 9.66 19.41 16.63
C PRO A 54 10.37 20.60 17.29
N ALA A 55 10.08 20.85 18.58
CA ALA A 55 10.77 21.91 19.31
C ALA A 55 12.28 21.64 19.33
N GLY A 56 13.09 22.71 19.27
CA GLY A 56 14.55 22.59 19.18
C GLY A 56 15.22 21.91 20.39
N ASN A 57 14.51 21.79 21.50
CA ASN A 57 14.92 21.06 22.70
C ASN A 57 14.39 19.61 22.75
N THR A 58 13.79 19.12 21.68
CA THR A 58 13.37 17.70 21.59
C THR A 58 14.59 16.80 21.71
N PRO A 59 14.62 15.87 22.66
CA PRO A 59 15.77 14.98 22.84
C PRO A 59 16.03 14.13 21.60
N ASN A 60 17.31 13.93 21.27
CA ASN A 60 17.78 13.08 20.17
C ASN A 60 17.17 13.46 18.81
N LEU A 61 16.90 14.74 18.59
CA LEU A 61 16.38 15.27 17.32
C LEU A 61 17.50 15.34 16.27
N ILE A 62 17.26 14.73 15.13
CA ILE A 62 18.08 14.78 13.92
C ILE A 62 17.31 15.59 12.90
N VAL A 63 17.89 16.64 12.35
CA VAL A 63 17.24 17.52 11.39
C VAL A 63 17.97 17.50 10.06
N PHE A 64 17.25 17.20 9.01
CA PHE A 64 17.66 17.44 7.63
C PHE A 64 16.99 18.71 7.13
N GLU A 65 17.74 19.78 7.06
CA GLU A 65 17.26 21.09 6.57
C GLU A 65 17.13 21.06 5.04
N LYS A 66 16.57 22.10 4.44
CA LYS A 66 16.46 22.24 2.98
C LYS A 66 17.82 22.02 2.30
N GLY A 67 17.86 21.16 1.29
CA GLY A 67 19.06 20.80 0.53
C GLY A 67 19.21 19.30 0.33
N ILE A 68 20.30 18.89 -0.31
CA ILE A 68 20.62 17.49 -0.59
C ILE A 68 21.49 16.95 0.54
N HIS A 69 21.11 15.78 1.04
CA HIS A 69 21.82 15.06 2.10
C HIS A 69 22.06 13.61 1.67
N GLU A 70 23.31 13.21 1.63
CA GLU A 70 23.70 11.84 1.29
C GLU A 70 23.99 11.08 2.57
N ILE A 71 23.16 10.08 2.90
CA ILE A 71 23.26 9.31 4.14
C ILE A 71 23.70 7.86 3.92
N GLY A 72 23.78 7.43 2.65
CA GLY A 72 24.12 6.06 2.30
C GLY A 72 22.99 5.05 2.57
N ASP A 73 23.29 3.78 2.42
CA ASP A 73 22.32 2.68 2.49
C ASP A 73 22.15 2.06 3.89
N ASN A 74 22.77 2.63 4.90
CA ASN A 74 22.75 2.07 6.25
C ASN A 74 22.79 3.16 7.35
N TYR A 75 21.92 4.15 7.26
CA TYR A 75 21.82 5.16 8.32
C TYR A 75 21.04 4.59 9.51
N VAL A 76 21.76 4.23 10.56
CA VAL A 76 21.22 3.50 11.72
C VAL A 76 20.53 4.45 12.67
N LEU A 77 19.24 4.19 12.95
CA LEU A 77 18.49 4.88 14.00
C LEU A 77 18.43 4.05 15.28
N LYS A 78 18.48 4.76 16.40
CA LYS A 78 18.42 4.20 17.77
C LYS A 78 17.15 4.58 18.47
N SER A 79 16.86 3.92 19.58
CA SER A 79 15.68 4.21 20.40
C SER A 79 15.60 5.69 20.81
N ASN A 80 14.38 6.18 20.84
CA ASN A 80 14.01 7.55 21.22
C ASN A 80 14.58 8.65 20.28
N GLN A 81 14.93 8.31 19.06
CA GLN A 81 15.34 9.30 18.06
C GLN A 81 14.16 9.81 17.23
N THR A 82 14.18 11.11 17.00
CA THR A 82 13.26 11.77 16.07
C THR A 82 14.05 12.35 14.91
N VAL A 83 13.72 11.93 13.68
CA VAL A 83 14.26 12.48 12.44
C VAL A 83 13.21 13.43 11.86
N TYR A 84 13.60 14.67 11.60
CA TYR A 84 12.76 15.64 10.92
C TYR A 84 13.36 16.03 9.58
N LEU A 85 12.60 15.81 8.50
CA LEU A 85 12.94 16.24 7.16
C LEU A 85 12.18 17.55 6.86
N ALA A 86 12.89 18.66 6.83
CA ALA A 86 12.29 19.96 6.54
C ALA A 86 11.73 20.01 5.10
N PRO A 87 10.75 20.88 4.82
CA PRO A 87 10.33 21.16 3.45
C PRO A 87 11.54 21.53 2.56
N GLY A 88 11.71 20.79 1.44
CA GLY A 88 12.85 20.95 0.54
C GLY A 88 14.11 20.18 0.96
N ALA A 89 14.09 19.40 2.04
CA ALA A 89 15.12 18.38 2.30
C ALA A 89 14.99 17.24 1.29
N TYR A 90 16.11 16.85 0.69
CA TYR A 90 16.22 15.74 -0.25
C TYR A 90 17.29 14.79 0.26
N VAL A 91 16.85 13.68 0.87
CA VAL A 91 17.73 12.72 1.55
C VAL A 91 17.95 11.53 0.64
N LYS A 92 19.17 11.35 0.14
CA LYS A 92 19.59 10.17 -0.63
C LYS A 92 20.11 9.11 0.30
N GLY A 93 19.41 7.99 0.36
CA GLY A 93 19.83 6.87 1.21
C GLY A 93 18.70 6.19 1.95
N GLN A 94 19.05 5.35 2.90
CA GLN A 94 18.16 4.41 3.57
C GLN A 94 18.31 4.48 5.09
N PHE A 95 17.18 4.49 5.80
CA PHE A 95 17.15 4.42 7.26
C PHE A 95 16.93 2.97 7.72
N VAL A 96 17.78 2.52 8.64
CA VAL A 96 17.71 1.16 9.19
C VAL A 96 17.65 1.17 10.71
N SER A 97 17.02 0.14 11.28
CA SER A 97 16.98 -0.06 12.73
C SER A 97 16.68 -1.53 13.06
N ASP A 98 17.19 -2.02 14.20
CA ASP A 98 16.89 -3.37 14.68
C ASP A 98 16.77 -3.39 16.19
N GLY A 99 15.65 -3.94 16.70
CA GLY A 99 15.41 -4.11 18.13
C GLY A 99 15.28 -2.80 18.92
N GLN A 100 14.91 -1.69 18.25
CA GLN A 100 14.80 -0.38 18.86
C GLN A 100 13.34 0.02 19.09
N GLU A 101 13.12 1.09 19.83
CA GLU A 101 11.79 1.58 20.15
C GLU A 101 11.68 3.10 20.14
N ASN A 102 10.45 3.62 20.04
CA ASN A 102 10.15 5.04 20.09
C ASN A 102 10.92 5.83 19.01
N ILE A 103 10.88 5.35 17.76
CA ILE A 103 11.53 6.03 16.62
C ILE A 103 10.49 6.81 15.85
N THR A 104 10.80 8.05 15.53
CA THR A 104 9.97 8.89 14.67
C THR A 104 10.75 9.37 13.46
N ILE A 105 10.18 9.21 12.25
CA ILE A 105 10.61 9.93 11.05
C ILE A 105 9.44 10.79 10.61
N MET A 106 9.64 12.10 10.50
CA MET A 106 8.56 13.01 10.17
C MET A 106 9.02 14.21 9.34
N GLY A 107 8.08 14.88 8.70
CA GLY A 107 8.37 16.08 7.94
C GLY A 107 7.72 16.10 6.57
N GLN A 108 8.21 16.99 5.70
CA GLN A 108 7.72 17.16 4.33
C GLN A 108 8.86 17.07 3.30
N GLY A 109 9.98 16.48 3.68
CA GLY A 109 11.10 16.21 2.78
C GLY A 109 10.93 14.92 1.99
N ILE A 110 11.90 14.66 1.13
CA ILE A 110 11.94 13.49 0.23
C ILE A 110 13.07 12.56 0.67
N ILE A 111 12.78 11.26 0.69
CA ILE A 111 13.75 10.17 0.83
C ILE A 111 13.85 9.49 -0.54
N SER A 112 15.05 9.47 -1.12
CA SER A 112 15.27 8.94 -2.48
C SER A 112 16.24 7.77 -2.49
N GLY A 113 15.83 6.70 -3.20
CA GLY A 113 16.67 5.53 -3.50
C GLY A 113 17.24 5.55 -4.92
N GLU A 114 17.29 6.70 -5.58
CA GLU A 114 17.63 6.84 -7.01
C GLU A 114 19.01 6.29 -7.39
N GLU A 115 19.92 6.18 -6.44
CA GLU A 115 21.29 5.66 -6.66
C GLU A 115 21.36 4.14 -6.55
N TYR A 116 20.29 3.47 -6.12
CA TYR A 116 20.31 2.04 -5.86
C TYR A 116 19.59 1.26 -6.97
N PRO A 117 20.26 0.27 -7.59
CA PRO A 117 19.61 -0.61 -8.56
C PRO A 117 18.47 -1.41 -7.94
N ALA A 118 17.50 -1.79 -8.76
CA ALA A 118 16.40 -2.65 -8.36
C ALA A 118 16.86 -3.90 -7.60
N ARG A 119 16.15 -4.26 -6.54
CA ARG A 119 16.42 -5.43 -5.67
C ARG A 119 17.75 -5.41 -4.94
N SER A 120 18.45 -4.28 -4.97
CA SER A 120 19.69 -4.08 -4.23
C SER A 120 19.48 -3.44 -2.86
N HIS A 121 20.49 -3.46 -2.01
CA HIS A 121 20.54 -2.76 -0.72
C HIS A 121 19.35 -3.07 0.21
N ASN A 122 19.06 -2.18 1.15
CA ASN A 122 17.94 -2.30 2.08
C ASN A 122 16.62 -1.78 1.48
N HIS A 123 15.55 -1.84 2.22
CA HIS A 123 14.34 -1.05 2.00
C HIS A 123 14.59 0.42 2.36
N MET A 124 13.82 1.37 1.84
CA MET A 124 14.09 2.79 2.12
C MET A 124 14.00 3.13 3.60
N ILE A 125 12.98 2.59 4.29
CA ILE A 125 12.91 2.57 5.75
C ILE A 125 12.76 1.11 6.16
N SER A 126 13.81 0.55 6.79
CA SER A 126 13.91 -0.86 7.14
C SER A 126 14.11 -1.05 8.64
N PHE A 127 13.00 -1.22 9.38
CA PHE A 127 13.06 -1.39 10.83
C PHE A 127 12.59 -2.79 11.23
N ARG A 128 13.50 -3.56 11.78
CA ARG A 128 13.26 -4.93 12.21
C ARG A 128 13.09 -4.98 13.73
N ASN A 129 12.04 -5.69 14.19
CA ASN A 129 11.73 -5.84 15.62
C ASN A 129 11.65 -4.50 16.39
N CYS A 130 11.15 -3.46 15.74
CA CYS A 130 11.06 -2.12 16.33
C CYS A 130 9.63 -1.82 16.80
N ASN A 131 9.47 -1.28 18.00
CA ASN A 131 8.18 -0.97 18.59
C ASN A 131 7.97 0.54 18.72
N ASN A 132 6.69 0.98 18.72
CA ASN A 132 6.32 2.39 18.86
C ASN A 132 7.02 3.27 17.80
N VAL A 133 6.77 2.98 16.53
CA VAL A 133 7.35 3.71 15.39
C VAL A 133 6.31 4.61 14.76
N LEU A 134 6.67 5.85 14.48
CA LEU A 134 5.87 6.79 13.70
C LEU A 134 6.65 7.22 12.45
N ILE A 135 6.02 7.08 11.27
CA ILE A 135 6.53 7.63 10.02
C ILE A 135 5.43 8.53 9.45
N GLU A 136 5.70 9.83 9.31
CA GLU A 136 4.66 10.81 8.98
C GLU A 136 5.11 11.87 7.97
N GLY A 137 4.31 12.07 6.93
CA GLY A 137 4.37 13.24 6.04
C GLY A 137 5.42 13.19 4.93
N VAL A 138 6.42 12.31 5.03
CA VAL A 138 7.52 12.25 4.07
C VAL A 138 7.11 11.64 2.74
N THR A 139 7.83 12.05 1.69
CA THR A 139 7.72 11.46 0.36
C THR A 139 8.87 10.48 0.14
N ILE A 140 8.59 9.27 -0.35
CA ILE A 140 9.57 8.23 -0.63
C ILE A 140 9.54 7.92 -2.12
N ILE A 141 10.68 8.03 -2.79
CA ILE A 141 10.76 7.82 -4.24
C ILE A 141 11.89 6.86 -4.62
N ASN A 142 11.72 6.20 -5.76
CA ASN A 142 12.75 5.35 -6.38
C ASN A 142 13.28 4.25 -5.45
N ALA A 143 12.42 3.65 -4.63
CA ALA A 143 12.82 2.58 -3.74
C ALA A 143 13.31 1.35 -4.54
N PRO A 144 14.51 0.79 -4.24
CA PRO A 144 15.02 -0.41 -4.91
C PRO A 144 14.28 -1.68 -4.46
N ARG A 145 13.62 -1.61 -3.31
CA ARG A 145 12.76 -2.61 -2.67
C ARG A 145 11.57 -1.90 -2.04
N TYR A 146 11.08 -2.33 -0.90
CA TYR A 146 9.96 -1.67 -0.20
C TYR A 146 10.26 -0.19 0.09
N CYS A 147 9.25 0.64 -0.02
CA CYS A 147 9.31 1.99 0.53
C CYS A 147 9.43 1.94 2.05
N VAL A 148 8.58 1.12 2.71
CA VAL A 148 8.61 0.95 4.16
C VAL A 148 8.48 -0.52 4.51
N SER A 149 9.43 -1.06 5.27
CA SER A 149 9.41 -2.42 5.81
C SER A 149 9.62 -2.40 7.31
N LEU A 150 8.56 -2.63 8.06
CA LEU A 150 8.57 -2.61 9.50
C LEU A 150 8.16 -3.97 10.06
N SER A 151 8.82 -4.39 11.12
CA SER A 151 8.35 -5.48 11.98
C SER A 151 8.47 -5.11 13.45
N GLY A 152 7.64 -5.72 14.29
CA GLY A 152 7.45 -5.37 15.70
C GLY A 152 6.00 -5.01 15.95
N THR A 153 5.75 -4.04 16.83
CA THR A 153 4.37 -3.66 17.22
C THR A 153 4.19 -2.16 17.37
N ASN A 154 2.92 -1.71 17.33
CA ASN A 154 2.52 -0.33 17.58
C ASN A 154 3.20 0.63 16.60
N GLN A 155 2.95 0.45 15.32
CA GLN A 155 3.58 1.24 14.28
C GLN A 155 2.52 2.05 13.52
N ILE A 156 2.86 3.28 13.17
CA ILE A 156 1.98 4.19 12.44
C ILE A 156 2.72 4.71 11.21
N CYS A 157 2.12 4.50 10.04
CA CYS A 157 2.51 5.14 8.79
C CYS A 157 1.38 6.08 8.38
N ARG A 158 1.63 7.38 8.37
CA ARG A 158 0.61 8.38 8.11
C ARG A 158 1.05 9.40 7.07
N ASN A 159 0.15 9.75 6.15
CA ASN A 159 0.36 10.82 5.17
C ASN A 159 1.65 10.66 4.34
N LEU A 160 2.02 9.43 3.99
CA LEU A 160 3.18 9.13 3.17
C LEU A 160 2.82 9.21 1.69
N LYS A 161 3.75 9.66 0.85
CA LYS A 161 3.63 9.63 -0.60
C LYS A 161 4.73 8.71 -1.13
N MET A 162 4.37 7.60 -1.72
CA MET A 162 5.32 6.57 -2.17
C MET A 162 5.21 6.38 -3.68
N MET A 163 6.33 6.57 -4.38
CA MET A 163 6.39 6.41 -5.83
C MET A 163 7.62 5.60 -6.21
N GLY A 164 7.39 4.45 -6.84
CA GLY A 164 8.47 3.55 -7.24
C GLY A 164 8.08 2.68 -8.43
N TRP A 165 9.06 2.30 -9.22
CA TRP A 165 8.88 1.81 -10.60
C TRP A 165 9.31 0.37 -10.80
N TRP A 166 10.18 -0.14 -9.92
CA TRP A 166 10.74 -1.47 -10.09
C TRP A 166 9.75 -2.57 -9.67
N PHE A 167 9.81 -3.73 -10.32
CA PHE A 167 9.05 -4.94 -9.93
C PHE A 167 9.40 -5.50 -8.53
N SER A 168 9.95 -4.68 -7.68
CA SER A 168 10.30 -4.96 -6.29
C SER A 168 10.01 -3.78 -5.39
N THR A 169 9.35 -2.76 -5.91
CA THR A 169 8.99 -1.58 -5.13
C THR A 169 7.62 -1.80 -4.49
N ASP A 170 7.65 -2.46 -3.34
CA ASP A 170 6.47 -2.56 -2.47
C ASP A 170 6.21 -1.24 -1.74
N GLY A 171 4.98 -1.01 -1.33
CA GLY A 171 4.62 0.13 -0.50
C GLY A 171 4.99 -0.10 0.96
N ILE A 172 4.06 -0.64 1.77
CA ILE A 172 4.22 -0.80 3.21
C ILE A 172 4.04 -2.24 3.64
N GLY A 173 5.09 -2.81 4.27
CA GLY A 173 4.98 -3.95 5.18
C GLY A 173 5.08 -3.45 6.61
N ILE A 174 4.15 -3.87 7.48
CA ILE A 174 4.02 -3.34 8.84
C ILE A 174 3.80 -4.45 9.86
N GLY A 175 4.19 -4.20 11.11
CA GLY A 175 4.02 -5.14 12.22
C GLY A 175 2.61 -5.15 12.81
N SER A 176 2.46 -5.83 13.94
CA SER A 176 1.15 -5.96 14.62
C SER A 176 0.72 -4.69 15.34
N ASN A 177 -0.60 -4.56 15.62
CA ASN A 177 -1.20 -3.43 16.30
C ASN A 177 -0.86 -2.10 15.62
N SER A 178 -1.04 -2.02 14.31
CA SER A 178 -0.47 -0.97 13.50
C SER A 178 -1.50 -0.29 12.60
N LEU A 179 -1.19 0.94 12.21
CA LEU A 179 -2.06 1.81 11.43
C LEU A 179 -1.35 2.34 10.20
N ILE A 180 -2.01 2.25 9.05
CA ILE A 180 -1.66 2.91 7.79
C ILE A 180 -2.81 3.85 7.45
N GLU A 181 -2.56 5.15 7.36
CA GLU A 181 -3.63 6.10 7.04
C GLU A 181 -3.17 7.29 6.20
N ASP A 182 -4.07 7.79 5.39
CA ASP A 182 -3.86 8.97 4.56
C ASP A 182 -2.64 8.87 3.62
N CYS A 183 -2.28 7.64 3.19
CA CYS A 183 -1.11 7.38 2.36
C CYS A 183 -1.45 7.29 0.87
N PHE A 184 -0.54 7.76 0.03
CA PHE A 184 -0.56 7.59 -1.42
C PHE A 184 0.46 6.54 -1.86
N PHE A 185 0.04 5.66 -2.74
CA PHE A 185 0.87 4.61 -3.33
C PHE A 185 0.83 4.70 -4.85
N LYS A 186 1.98 4.85 -5.49
CA LYS A 186 2.20 4.51 -6.90
C LYS A 186 3.40 3.58 -6.95
N VAL A 187 3.15 2.29 -6.85
CA VAL A 187 4.18 1.26 -6.62
C VAL A 187 4.01 0.09 -7.59
N ASN A 188 5.11 -0.60 -7.85
CA ASN A 188 5.18 -1.71 -8.80
C ASN A 188 5.50 -3.04 -8.12
N ASP A 189 4.99 -3.24 -6.92
CA ASP A 189 4.83 -4.50 -6.18
C ASP A 189 3.73 -4.25 -5.12
N ASP A 190 3.52 -5.14 -4.15
CA ASP A 190 2.41 -5.08 -3.19
C ASP A 190 2.31 -3.73 -2.46
N ALA A 191 1.22 -3.00 -2.61
CA ALA A 191 1.07 -1.69 -2.00
C ALA A 191 0.92 -1.78 -0.47
N ILE A 192 0.01 -2.62 0.02
CA ILE A 192 -0.23 -2.83 1.46
C ILE A 192 -0.19 -4.32 1.80
N LYS A 193 0.74 -4.69 2.66
CA LYS A 193 0.89 -6.07 3.16
C LYS A 193 0.14 -6.28 4.47
N LEU A 194 -0.92 -7.06 4.42
CA LEU A 194 -1.79 -7.36 5.57
C LEU A 194 -1.38 -8.69 6.22
N TYR A 195 -0.19 -8.70 6.80
CA TYR A 195 0.48 -9.91 7.26
C TYR A 195 0.44 -10.12 8.78
N ARG A 196 0.23 -9.07 9.57
CA ARG A 196 0.35 -9.10 11.02
C ARG A 196 -0.94 -8.64 11.70
N SER A 197 -1.30 -9.32 12.78
CA SER A 197 -2.56 -9.10 13.49
C SER A 197 -2.81 -7.66 13.92
N ASN A 198 -4.08 -7.27 13.95
CA ASN A 198 -4.54 -5.96 14.40
C ASN A 198 -3.96 -4.82 13.53
N THR A 199 -4.01 -4.99 12.21
CA THR A 199 -3.59 -3.95 11.26
C THR A 199 -4.81 -3.24 10.69
N ILE A 200 -4.77 -1.91 10.71
CA ILE A 200 -5.77 -1.04 10.11
C ILE A 200 -5.13 -0.28 8.95
N ALA A 201 -5.80 -0.24 7.80
CA ALA A 201 -5.44 0.64 6.68
C ALA A 201 -6.66 1.46 6.25
N ARG A 202 -6.52 2.79 6.15
CA ARG A 202 -7.66 3.66 5.83
C ARG A 202 -7.29 4.95 5.13
N ARG A 203 -8.26 5.50 4.39
CA ARG A 203 -8.14 6.78 3.69
C ARG A 203 -6.89 6.86 2.81
N CYS A 204 -6.57 5.76 2.16
CA CYS A 204 -5.44 5.66 1.26
C CYS A 204 -5.88 5.80 -0.20
N VAL A 205 -4.98 6.28 -1.04
CA VAL A 205 -5.13 6.28 -2.49
C VAL A 205 -4.05 5.40 -3.10
N ILE A 206 -4.47 4.43 -3.92
CA ILE A 206 -3.55 3.43 -4.49
C ILE A 206 -3.60 3.49 -6.02
N TRP A 207 -2.42 3.63 -6.60
CA TRP A 207 -2.15 3.34 -7.99
C TRP A 207 -1.23 2.12 -8.03
N GLN A 208 -1.81 0.95 -8.28
CA GLN A 208 -1.08 -0.30 -8.47
C GLN A 208 -0.56 -0.37 -9.89
N MET A 209 0.74 -0.54 -10.04
CA MET A 209 1.35 -0.74 -11.35
C MET A 209 1.27 -2.23 -11.77
N GLU A 210 2.17 -2.69 -12.62
CA GLU A 210 2.06 -3.99 -13.31
C GLU A 210 2.24 -5.22 -12.42
N ASN A 211 2.98 -5.13 -11.32
CA ASN A 211 3.30 -6.25 -10.43
C ASN A 211 2.74 -6.03 -9.03
N GLY A 212 2.46 -7.11 -8.31
CA GLY A 212 1.95 -7.07 -6.94
C GLY A 212 0.46 -6.80 -6.84
N ALA A 213 0.00 -6.40 -5.68
CA ALA A 213 -1.41 -6.17 -5.41
C ALA A 213 -1.66 -4.94 -4.54
N PRO A 214 -2.78 -4.23 -4.70
CA PRO A 214 -3.21 -3.21 -3.76
C PRO A 214 -3.26 -3.72 -2.31
N PHE A 215 -3.79 -4.94 -2.12
CA PHE A 215 -3.85 -5.60 -0.82
C PHE A 215 -3.35 -7.04 -0.93
N GLN A 216 -2.25 -7.34 -0.24
CA GLN A 216 -1.66 -8.67 -0.23
C GLN A 216 -1.86 -9.35 1.12
N ILE A 217 -2.46 -10.55 1.11
CA ILE A 217 -2.60 -11.45 2.25
C ILE A 217 -1.56 -12.57 2.12
N GLY A 218 -0.36 -12.32 2.52
CA GLY A 218 0.70 -13.29 2.69
C GLY A 218 1.10 -14.19 1.51
N TRP A 219 2.39 -14.43 1.47
CA TRP A 219 3.04 -15.49 0.72
C TRP A 219 3.49 -16.60 1.66
N ASN A 220 4.08 -16.23 2.78
CA ASN A 220 4.59 -17.15 3.80
C ASN A 220 4.31 -16.56 5.19
N MET A 221 3.17 -16.88 5.74
CA MET A 221 2.69 -16.33 7.00
C MET A 221 2.48 -17.45 8.02
N PRO A 222 3.51 -17.80 8.80
CA PRO A 222 3.37 -18.77 9.86
C PRO A 222 2.55 -18.22 11.04
N GLY A 223 1.97 -19.12 11.82
CA GLY A 223 1.24 -18.80 13.04
C GLY A 223 -0.18 -18.30 12.80
N TYR A 224 -0.75 -17.64 13.78
CA TYR A 224 -2.13 -17.15 13.75
C TYR A 224 -2.16 -15.64 13.62
N ASN A 225 -2.71 -15.15 12.51
CA ASN A 225 -2.82 -13.72 12.23
C ASN A 225 -4.28 -13.34 12.01
N THR A 226 -4.75 -12.30 12.69
CA THR A 226 -6.16 -11.95 12.77
C THR A 226 -6.41 -10.46 12.90
N ASN A 227 -7.64 -10.04 12.66
CA ASN A 227 -8.15 -8.67 12.86
C ASN A 227 -7.48 -7.66 11.92
N PHE A 228 -7.84 -7.73 10.65
CA PHE A 228 -7.42 -6.77 9.64
C PHE A 228 -8.63 -5.94 9.20
N HIS A 229 -8.50 -4.64 9.20
CA HIS A 229 -9.55 -3.76 8.75
C HIS A 229 -9.02 -2.75 7.74
N VAL A 230 -9.52 -2.82 6.52
CA VAL A 230 -9.20 -1.89 5.43
C VAL A 230 -10.47 -1.15 5.06
N TYR A 231 -10.47 0.18 5.16
CA TYR A 231 -11.67 0.93 4.84
C TYR A 231 -11.42 2.34 4.30
N ASP A 232 -12.38 2.86 3.56
CA ASP A 232 -12.31 4.15 2.89
C ASP A 232 -11.05 4.30 2.04
N VAL A 233 -10.85 3.38 1.09
CA VAL A 233 -9.69 3.37 0.19
C VAL A 233 -10.15 3.57 -1.25
N ASP A 234 -9.39 4.38 -1.98
CA ASP A 234 -9.58 4.62 -3.40
C ASP A 234 -8.44 3.98 -4.19
N ILE A 235 -8.74 3.00 -5.01
CA ILE A 235 -7.81 2.39 -5.96
C ILE A 235 -8.05 3.06 -7.30
N ILE A 236 -7.24 4.06 -7.61
CA ILE A 236 -7.45 4.87 -8.82
C ILE A 236 -7.06 4.15 -10.09
N ARG A 237 -6.13 3.17 -9.98
CA ARG A 237 -5.65 2.42 -11.14
C ARG A 237 -5.04 1.08 -10.74
N VAL A 238 -5.24 0.06 -11.58
CA VAL A 238 -4.59 -1.25 -11.52
C VAL A 238 -4.11 -1.61 -12.92
N GLU A 239 -2.80 -1.72 -13.12
CA GLU A 239 -2.14 -1.89 -14.41
C GLU A 239 -1.68 -3.34 -14.67
N HIS A 240 -2.23 -4.33 -13.99
CA HIS A 240 -1.84 -5.73 -14.13
C HIS A 240 -1.89 -6.18 -15.58
N PRO A 241 -0.81 -6.82 -16.11
CA PRO A 241 -0.80 -7.35 -17.45
C PRO A 241 -1.67 -8.61 -17.57
N TRP A 242 -2.18 -8.86 -18.77
CA TRP A 242 -3.09 -9.97 -19.07
C TRP A 242 -2.52 -11.35 -18.78
N ASP A 243 -1.23 -11.53 -18.96
CA ASP A 243 -0.54 -12.79 -18.85
C ASP A 243 -0.08 -13.12 -17.41
N ASN A 244 -0.33 -12.24 -16.44
CA ASN A 244 -0.04 -12.52 -15.03
C ASN A 244 -1.22 -13.24 -14.35
N PRO A 245 -1.15 -14.55 -14.13
CA PRO A 245 -2.26 -15.32 -13.57
C PRO A 245 -2.44 -15.13 -12.07
N ASN A 246 -1.48 -14.52 -11.38
CA ASN A 246 -1.38 -14.53 -9.93
C ASN A 246 -1.67 -13.18 -9.27
N GLU A 247 -2.25 -12.23 -9.98
CA GLU A 247 -2.49 -10.90 -9.45
C GLU A 247 -3.96 -10.51 -9.45
N ALA A 248 -4.35 -9.73 -8.48
CA ALA A 248 -5.69 -9.18 -8.31
C ALA A 248 -5.66 -7.94 -7.42
N VAL A 249 -6.79 -7.28 -7.27
CA VAL A 249 -6.95 -6.19 -6.29
C VAL A 249 -6.83 -6.71 -4.87
N PHE A 250 -7.54 -7.80 -4.57
CA PHE A 250 -7.45 -8.53 -3.31
C PHE A 250 -6.74 -9.85 -3.57
N ASP A 251 -5.48 -9.92 -3.15
CA ASP A 251 -4.62 -11.05 -3.50
C ASP A 251 -4.10 -11.81 -2.27
N ALA A 252 -4.01 -13.10 -2.42
CA ALA A 252 -3.38 -14.01 -1.48
C ALA A 252 -2.86 -15.26 -2.18
N ILE A 253 -1.59 -15.57 -1.96
CA ILE A 253 -1.00 -16.85 -2.35
C ILE A 253 -0.33 -17.45 -1.13
N HIS A 254 -1.15 -17.92 -0.18
CA HIS A 254 -0.66 -18.37 1.11
C HIS A 254 -0.06 -19.78 1.03
N GLY A 255 1.25 -19.87 1.24
CA GLY A 255 2.03 -21.10 1.02
C GLY A 255 2.59 -21.78 2.27
N SER A 256 2.39 -21.24 3.47
CA SER A 256 2.85 -21.82 4.73
C SER A 256 1.68 -22.29 5.61
N ASN A 257 1.99 -22.82 6.81
CA ASN A 257 1.05 -23.45 7.72
C ASN A 257 0.20 -22.51 8.58
N GLY A 258 0.32 -21.19 8.39
CA GLY A 258 -0.39 -20.24 9.24
C GLY A 258 -1.88 -20.12 8.96
N ILE A 259 -2.58 -19.56 9.92
CA ILE A 259 -4.00 -19.23 9.82
C ILE A 259 -4.14 -17.71 9.67
N MET A 260 -4.71 -17.29 8.55
CA MET A 260 -5.01 -15.89 8.23
C MET A 260 -6.52 -15.71 8.34
N THR A 261 -6.99 -14.86 9.26
CA THR A 261 -8.44 -14.79 9.52
C THR A 261 -8.92 -13.38 9.91
N ASN A 262 -10.24 -13.17 9.78
CA ASN A 262 -10.92 -11.94 10.16
C ASN A 262 -10.40 -10.72 9.41
N TYR A 263 -10.55 -10.75 8.09
CA TYR A 263 -10.29 -9.62 7.21
C TYR A 263 -11.61 -8.92 6.89
N LEU A 264 -11.69 -7.64 7.17
CA LEU A 264 -12.79 -6.77 6.74
C LEU A 264 -12.25 -5.73 5.76
N TYR A 265 -12.76 -5.77 4.53
CA TYR A 265 -12.54 -4.76 3.51
C TYR A 265 -13.86 -4.01 3.32
N GLU A 266 -13.87 -2.71 3.56
CA GLU A 266 -15.11 -1.92 3.60
C GLU A 266 -14.95 -0.56 2.92
N ASP A 267 -15.98 -0.13 2.20
CA ASP A 267 -16.02 1.18 1.54
C ASP A 267 -14.81 1.41 0.61
N ILE A 268 -14.56 0.48 -0.32
CA ILE A 268 -13.46 0.56 -1.27
C ILE A 268 -13.99 0.87 -2.66
N ARG A 269 -13.41 1.87 -3.29
CA ARG A 269 -13.73 2.32 -4.65
C ARG A 269 -12.55 2.03 -5.57
N ILE A 270 -12.85 1.47 -6.75
CA ILE A 270 -11.86 1.04 -7.74
C ILE A 270 -12.20 1.73 -9.06
N ASP A 271 -11.45 2.78 -9.39
CA ASP A 271 -11.75 3.63 -10.54
C ASP A 271 -11.42 2.96 -11.87
N ASN A 272 -10.30 2.24 -11.92
CA ASN A 272 -9.87 1.58 -13.15
C ASN A 272 -9.15 0.25 -12.86
N CYS A 273 -9.82 -0.86 -13.10
CA CYS A 273 -9.26 -2.21 -13.03
C CYS A 273 -9.84 -3.06 -14.17
N LYS A 274 -8.99 -3.52 -15.09
CA LYS A 274 -9.40 -4.42 -16.16
C LYS A 274 -9.03 -5.88 -15.92
N HIS A 275 -8.14 -6.17 -14.99
CA HIS A 275 -7.64 -7.52 -14.77
C HIS A 275 -8.64 -8.37 -13.96
N ARG A 276 -8.54 -8.45 -12.64
CA ARG A 276 -9.47 -9.17 -11.76
C ARG A 276 -9.56 -8.54 -10.37
N LEU A 277 -10.64 -8.81 -9.65
CA LEU A 277 -10.82 -8.32 -8.30
C LEU A 277 -10.25 -9.27 -7.24
N PHE A 278 -10.45 -10.58 -7.37
CA PHE A 278 -10.08 -11.55 -6.35
C PHE A 278 -9.16 -12.64 -6.89
N HIS A 279 -8.02 -12.84 -6.21
CA HIS A 279 -7.17 -14.01 -6.37
C HIS A 279 -6.71 -14.43 -4.98
N ILE A 280 -7.47 -15.31 -4.33
CA ILE A 280 -7.27 -15.70 -2.93
C ILE A 280 -7.10 -17.20 -2.86
N MET A 281 -5.88 -17.65 -2.60
CA MET A 281 -5.53 -19.06 -2.64
C MET A 281 -4.64 -19.49 -1.47
N THR A 282 -4.86 -20.72 -1.02
CA THR A 282 -3.85 -21.47 -0.26
C THR A 282 -3.20 -22.48 -1.20
N LYS A 283 -1.91 -22.30 -1.47
CA LYS A 283 -1.13 -23.22 -2.33
C LYS A 283 0.37 -23.10 -2.07
N PRO A 284 1.17 -24.15 -2.35
CA PRO A 284 2.62 -24.01 -2.35
C PRO A 284 3.09 -22.89 -3.25
N ASN A 285 4.04 -22.12 -2.78
CA ASN A 285 4.69 -21.09 -3.56
C ASN A 285 6.20 -21.01 -3.27
N ARG A 286 6.95 -20.27 -4.06
CA ARG A 286 8.42 -20.19 -3.94
C ARG A 286 8.95 -19.67 -2.60
N PHE A 287 8.11 -19.00 -1.80
CA PHE A 287 8.49 -18.43 -0.51
C PHE A 287 8.09 -19.31 0.68
N GLY A 288 7.18 -20.28 0.50
CA GLY A 288 6.69 -21.16 1.55
C GLY A 288 6.71 -22.65 1.15
N SER A 289 7.32 -23.02 0.03
CA SER A 289 7.29 -24.39 -0.49
C SER A 289 8.09 -25.40 0.34
N TRP A 290 9.01 -24.96 1.17
CA TRP A 290 9.74 -25.82 2.10
C TRP A 290 8.91 -26.27 3.30
N ASP A 291 7.81 -25.57 3.61
CA ASP A 291 6.88 -25.98 4.66
C ASP A 291 6.02 -27.15 4.14
N PRO A 292 6.07 -28.33 4.76
CA PRO A 292 5.28 -29.47 4.32
C PRO A 292 3.78 -29.28 4.59
N GLU A 293 3.42 -28.36 5.49
CA GLU A 293 2.05 -28.09 5.88
C GLU A 293 1.48 -26.89 5.13
N ARG A 294 0.16 -26.86 4.99
CA ARG A 294 -0.58 -25.71 4.45
C ARG A 294 -1.40 -25.08 5.56
N GLY A 295 -1.70 -23.80 5.38
CA GLY A 295 -2.54 -23.04 6.28
C GLY A 295 -3.94 -22.83 5.74
N GLU A 296 -4.62 -21.90 6.36
CA GLU A 296 -6.00 -21.55 6.02
C GLU A 296 -6.13 -20.02 5.87
N ILE A 297 -7.05 -19.62 5.00
CA ILE A 297 -7.55 -18.23 4.95
C ILE A 297 -9.05 -18.31 5.23
N ARG A 298 -9.55 -17.56 6.22
CA ARG A 298 -10.97 -17.66 6.60
C ARG A 298 -11.53 -16.37 7.16
N ASN A 299 -12.86 -16.27 7.17
CA ASN A 299 -13.59 -15.09 7.67
C ASN A 299 -13.17 -13.82 6.93
N LEU A 300 -13.36 -13.79 5.63
CA LEU A 300 -13.12 -12.64 4.77
C LEU A 300 -14.46 -11.95 4.51
N THR A 301 -14.55 -10.67 4.80
CA THR A 301 -15.72 -9.85 4.46
C THR A 301 -15.30 -8.73 3.53
N PHE A 302 -15.98 -8.66 2.39
CA PHE A 302 -15.88 -7.57 1.43
C PHE A 302 -17.23 -6.86 1.40
N ARG A 303 -17.27 -5.62 1.86
CA ARG A 303 -18.50 -4.84 2.02
C ARG A 303 -18.40 -3.50 1.32
N ASN A 304 -19.43 -3.09 0.61
CA ASN A 304 -19.48 -1.80 -0.07
C ASN A 304 -18.25 -1.61 -1.00
N ILE A 305 -18.02 -2.57 -1.88
CA ILE A 305 -16.94 -2.49 -2.87
C ILE A 305 -17.55 -2.05 -4.20
N GLU A 306 -17.08 -0.93 -4.75
CA GLU A 306 -17.51 -0.44 -6.06
C GLU A 306 -16.34 -0.40 -7.04
N CYS A 307 -16.41 -1.19 -8.11
CA CYS A 307 -15.52 -1.16 -9.25
C CYS A 307 -16.22 -0.51 -10.43
N TYR A 308 -15.70 0.60 -10.93
CA TYR A 308 -16.34 1.37 -12.00
C TYR A 308 -16.07 0.81 -13.40
N THR A 309 -15.17 -0.14 -13.54
CA THR A 309 -14.88 -0.86 -14.78
C THR A 309 -15.31 -2.33 -14.67
N GLU A 310 -15.39 -3.03 -15.81
CA GLU A 310 -15.62 -4.47 -15.85
C GLU A 310 -14.27 -5.20 -15.91
N PRO A 311 -13.90 -5.98 -14.87
CA PRO A 311 -12.71 -6.83 -14.94
C PRO A 311 -12.93 -7.98 -15.92
N GLU A 312 -11.94 -8.25 -16.75
CA GLU A 312 -12.05 -9.22 -17.85
C GLU A 312 -11.58 -10.63 -17.46
N MET A 313 -10.76 -10.75 -16.42
CA MET A 313 -10.25 -12.03 -15.92
C MET A 313 -11.17 -12.64 -14.86
N ARG A 314 -11.25 -13.97 -14.85
CA ARG A 314 -12.01 -14.71 -13.83
C ARG A 314 -11.39 -14.50 -12.45
N ASN A 315 -12.24 -14.32 -11.47
CA ASN A 315 -11.85 -14.33 -10.06
C ASN A 315 -11.48 -15.75 -9.61
N ILE A 316 -10.59 -15.86 -8.63
CA ILE A 316 -10.14 -17.13 -8.07
C ILE A 316 -10.23 -17.03 -6.55
N ILE A 317 -11.02 -17.91 -5.92
CA ILE A 317 -11.08 -18.09 -4.47
C ILE A 317 -11.02 -19.60 -4.23
N MET A 318 -9.84 -20.13 -3.82
CA MET A 318 -9.63 -21.56 -3.79
C MET A 318 -8.69 -22.01 -2.66
N GLY A 319 -9.11 -22.98 -1.88
CA GLY A 319 -8.26 -23.69 -0.93
C GLY A 319 -7.32 -24.69 -1.61
N HIS A 320 -6.33 -25.17 -0.87
CA HIS A 320 -5.40 -26.20 -1.34
C HIS A 320 -6.07 -27.57 -1.43
N ASP A 321 -6.85 -27.93 -0.42
CA ASP A 321 -7.56 -29.20 -0.31
C ASP A 321 -8.80 -29.09 0.60
N SER A 322 -9.38 -30.22 0.99
CA SER A 322 -10.58 -30.25 1.83
C SER A 322 -10.35 -29.81 3.29
N ILE A 323 -9.11 -29.69 3.74
CA ILE A 323 -8.73 -29.25 5.08
C ILE A 323 -8.24 -27.80 5.03
N HIS A 324 -7.27 -27.51 4.16
CA HIS A 324 -6.60 -26.23 4.04
C HIS A 324 -7.38 -25.30 3.09
N LYS A 325 -8.39 -24.65 3.62
CA LYS A 325 -9.42 -23.93 2.85
C LYS A 325 -9.24 -22.43 2.83
N VAL A 326 -9.81 -21.84 1.79
CA VAL A 326 -10.36 -20.48 1.87
C VAL A 326 -11.85 -20.65 2.21
N SER A 327 -12.29 -20.08 3.34
CA SER A 327 -13.64 -20.32 3.86
C SER A 327 -14.27 -19.09 4.52
N ASN A 328 -15.61 -19.11 4.64
CA ASN A 328 -16.39 -18.01 5.21
C ASN A 328 -16.08 -16.68 4.52
N VAL A 329 -16.27 -16.66 3.21
CA VAL A 329 -16.11 -15.45 2.39
C VAL A 329 -17.48 -14.82 2.21
N LEU A 330 -17.65 -13.59 2.69
CA LEU A 330 -18.85 -12.79 2.53
C LEU A 330 -18.61 -11.66 1.53
N LEU A 331 -19.42 -11.59 0.49
CA LEU A 331 -19.48 -10.51 -0.47
C LEU A 331 -20.80 -9.75 -0.25
N GLU A 332 -20.73 -8.53 0.29
CA GLU A 332 -21.90 -7.74 0.67
C GLU A 332 -21.87 -6.40 -0.05
N ASN A 333 -22.90 -6.08 -0.81
CA ASN A 333 -23.01 -4.84 -1.57
C ASN A 333 -21.79 -4.60 -2.50
N ILE A 334 -21.50 -5.58 -3.36
CA ILE A 334 -20.47 -5.50 -4.37
C ILE A 334 -21.08 -5.00 -5.67
N LYS A 335 -20.57 -3.89 -6.18
CA LYS A 335 -21.03 -3.27 -7.42
C LYS A 335 -19.91 -3.19 -8.43
N VAL A 336 -20.11 -3.76 -9.61
CA VAL A 336 -19.12 -3.80 -10.68
C VAL A 336 -19.73 -3.23 -11.95
N ASN A 337 -19.09 -2.25 -12.55
CA ASN A 337 -19.56 -1.55 -13.75
C ASN A 337 -21.05 -1.16 -13.67
N GLY A 338 -21.43 -0.58 -12.53
CA GLY A 338 -22.80 -0.17 -12.25
C GLY A 338 -23.78 -1.30 -11.88
N LYS A 339 -23.39 -2.58 -11.97
CA LYS A 339 -24.23 -3.74 -11.67
C LYS A 339 -23.95 -4.28 -10.26
N LEU A 340 -25.00 -4.33 -9.42
CA LEU A 340 -24.93 -4.99 -8.12
C LEU A 340 -24.88 -6.52 -8.28
N TRP A 341 -23.90 -7.17 -7.68
CA TRP A 341 -23.83 -8.63 -7.59
C TRP A 341 -24.92 -9.16 -6.64
N LYS A 342 -25.72 -10.11 -7.10
CA LYS A 342 -26.86 -10.67 -6.36
C LYS A 342 -26.71 -12.15 -6.05
N ASN A 343 -25.85 -12.84 -6.77
CA ASN A 343 -25.66 -14.29 -6.64
C ASN A 343 -24.26 -14.71 -7.12
N MET A 344 -23.90 -15.97 -6.89
CA MET A 344 -22.58 -16.50 -7.20
C MET A 344 -22.21 -16.44 -8.68
N SER A 345 -23.17 -16.45 -9.60
CA SER A 345 -22.86 -16.34 -11.03
C SER A 345 -22.37 -14.95 -11.43
N ASP A 346 -22.68 -13.92 -10.63
CA ASP A 346 -22.19 -12.56 -10.89
C ASP A 346 -20.69 -12.43 -10.52
N VAL A 347 -20.16 -13.29 -9.66
CA VAL A 347 -18.77 -13.22 -9.16
C VAL A 347 -17.75 -13.63 -10.22
N ASN A 348 -18.14 -14.34 -11.25
CA ASN A 348 -17.25 -14.81 -12.32
C ASN A 348 -16.04 -15.63 -11.77
N LEU A 349 -16.32 -16.68 -10.98
CA LEU A 349 -15.33 -17.62 -10.41
C LEU A 349 -14.94 -18.70 -11.42
#